data_f12f80c93aea28c4492e8cb3d0bf3478
#
_entry.id   f12f80c93aea28c4492e8cb3d0bf3478
#
_cell.length_a   1.000
_cell.length_b   1.000
_cell.length_c   1.000
_cell.angle_alpha   90.00
_cell.angle_beta   90.00
_cell.angle_gamma   90.00
#
_symmetry.space_group_name_H-M   'P 1'
#
loop_
_entity.id
_entity.type
_entity.pdbx_description
1 polymer ?
#
loop_
_entity_poly.entity_id
_entity_poly.type
_entity_poly.pdbx_seq_one_letter_code
_entity_poly.pdbx_strand_id
1 'polypeptide(L)'
;MTTVKTLSRTGQLLGAIVCAATLSACATAPQSSTTAQLAKPSLQAMLSQAGTASGAGQKEQAVTLWKQAAVAYPADKAPWLNIAQTRYEAGQYGDAIINAQEVLVRDPNDTLANSIIAISGLRLSTRSLSDLSRQNNLSGSIRTESQDLAKLLRESLGETVLVPPAAAPSPAAAPARGKVAAKKAGGKAKAEEASANPFDALK
;
A
#
# COMPACT_ATOMS: atom_id res chain seq x y z
N MET A 1 28.88 49.70 -27.39
CA MET A 1 28.43 50.03 -28.76
C MET A 1 26.93 49.73 -28.78
N THR A 2 26.14 50.72 -28.37
CA THR A 2 25.38 51.70 -29.14
C THR A 2 24.65 51.06 -30.31
N THR A 3 23.33 51.00 -30.30
CA THR A 3 22.49 51.97 -30.92
C THR A 3 21.04 51.87 -30.55
N VAL A 4 20.55 52.92 -29.99
CA VAL A 4 19.18 53.40 -29.87
C VAL A 4 18.66 53.75 -31.29
N LYS A 5 17.41 53.42 -31.59
CA LYS A 5 16.67 54.11 -32.62
C LYS A 5 15.26 54.44 -32.21
N THR A 6 15.10 55.71 -32.05
CA THR A 6 13.95 56.52 -31.75
C THR A 6 13.05 56.75 -32.96
N LEU A 7 11.80 57.12 -32.65
CA LEU A 7 10.90 58.07 -33.28
C LEU A 7 10.04 57.66 -34.47
N SER A 8 8.75 57.79 -34.35
CA SER A 8 7.92 58.82 -35.01
C SER A 8 6.48 58.70 -34.51
N ARG A 9 6.00 59.51 -33.81
CA ARG A 9 5.20 60.78 -33.91
C ARG A 9 4.53 60.96 -35.27
N THR A 10 3.24 61.15 -35.18
CA THR A 10 2.32 62.08 -35.80
C THR A 10 1.05 61.45 -36.34
N GLY A 11 -0.04 62.07 -36.01
CA GLY A 11 -1.36 61.84 -36.59
C GLY A 11 -2.49 62.34 -35.65
N GLN A 12 -2.47 63.62 -35.33
CA GLN A 12 -3.61 64.39 -34.83
C GLN A 12 -4.72 64.43 -35.89
N LEU A 13 -5.98 64.35 -35.52
CA LEU A 13 -6.97 65.40 -35.64
C LEU A 13 -8.41 64.86 -35.79
N LEU A 14 -9.27 65.32 -34.89
CA LEU A 14 -10.61 65.87 -35.10
C LEU A 14 -11.76 64.96 -35.58
N GLY A 15 -12.73 64.84 -34.74
CA GLY A 15 -14.10 64.45 -35.04
C GLY A 15 -14.98 64.56 -33.79
N ALA A 16 -15.43 65.79 -33.55
CA ALA A 16 -16.36 66.13 -32.47
C ALA A 16 -17.81 65.68 -32.77
N ILE A 17 -18.61 65.54 -31.70
CA ILE A 17 -20.04 65.73 -31.60
C ILE A 17 -20.91 64.57 -32.12
N VAL A 18 -21.63 63.88 -31.22
CA VAL A 18 -23.06 64.01 -31.01
C VAL A 18 -23.45 63.30 -29.68
N CYS A 19 -24.02 64.10 -28.80
CA CYS A 19 -24.79 63.64 -27.60
C CYS A 19 -26.01 62.87 -28.05
N ALA A 20 -26.18 61.68 -27.53
CA ALA A 20 -27.50 61.09 -27.39
C ALA A 20 -27.57 60.40 -26.01
N ALA A 21 -28.21 61.06 -25.11
CA ALA A 21 -28.61 60.54 -23.81
C ALA A 21 -29.60 59.39 -24.04
N THR A 22 -29.20 58.19 -23.75
CA THR A 22 -30.15 57.11 -23.48
C THR A 22 -29.91 56.66 -22.03
N LEU A 23 -30.83 57.05 -21.16
CA LEU A 23 -31.01 56.46 -19.86
C LEU A 23 -31.40 55.00 -20.05
N SER A 24 -30.39 54.11 -20.01
CA SER A 24 -30.67 52.69 -19.85
C SER A 24 -30.63 52.36 -18.38
N ALA A 25 -31.82 51.96 -17.90
CA ALA A 25 -32.11 51.51 -16.56
C ALA A 25 -31.02 50.58 -16.06
N CYS A 26 -30.44 50.87 -14.90
CA CYS A 26 -29.70 49.94 -14.09
C CYS A 26 -30.61 48.78 -13.69
N ALA A 27 -30.67 47.75 -14.51
CA ALA A 27 -31.07 46.44 -14.03
C ALA A 27 -29.92 45.94 -13.16
N THR A 28 -30.01 46.19 -11.87
CA THR A 28 -29.21 45.55 -10.84
C THR A 28 -29.60 44.06 -10.86
N ALA A 29 -29.00 43.28 -11.75
CA ALA A 29 -29.00 41.85 -11.60
C ALA A 29 -28.31 41.56 -10.25
N PRO A 30 -28.94 40.78 -9.35
CA PRO A 30 -28.24 40.35 -8.17
C PRO A 30 -27.01 39.57 -8.69
N GLN A 31 -25.83 40.15 -8.58
CA GLN A 31 -24.61 39.40 -8.64
C GLN A 31 -24.71 38.41 -7.46
N SER A 32 -25.19 37.22 -7.75
CA SER A 32 -24.89 36.07 -6.93
C SER A 32 -23.37 35.98 -6.93
N SER A 33 -22.77 36.67 -5.97
CA SER A 33 -21.40 36.38 -5.54
C SER A 33 -21.43 34.94 -5.05
N THR A 34 -21.46 34.04 -6.01
CA THR A 34 -21.03 32.67 -5.75
C THR A 34 -19.53 32.80 -5.45
N THR A 35 -19.22 33.15 -4.20
CA THR A 35 -17.98 32.74 -3.61
C THR A 35 -18.01 31.25 -3.87
N ALA A 36 -17.33 30.80 -4.91
CA ALA A 36 -16.97 29.42 -5.09
C ALA A 36 -16.08 29.10 -3.89
N GLN A 37 -16.75 28.85 -2.77
CA GLN A 37 -16.14 28.22 -1.61
C GLN A 37 -15.59 26.93 -2.18
N LEU A 38 -14.26 26.85 -2.34
CA LEU A 38 -13.56 25.67 -2.82
C LEU A 38 -14.11 24.52 -1.99
N ALA A 39 -15.11 23.83 -2.52
CA ALA A 39 -15.75 22.75 -1.81
C ALA A 39 -14.68 21.74 -1.51
N LYS A 40 -14.52 21.41 -0.22
CA LYS A 40 -13.57 20.36 0.21
C LYS A 40 -13.81 19.14 -0.68
N PRO A 41 -12.77 18.59 -1.34
CA PRO A 41 -12.93 17.41 -2.18
C PRO A 41 -13.61 16.29 -1.40
N SER A 42 -14.57 15.60 -2.00
CA SER A 42 -15.22 14.48 -1.32
C SER A 42 -14.20 13.36 -1.04
N LEU A 43 -14.44 12.58 0.02
CA LEU A 43 -13.62 11.43 0.34
C LEU A 43 -13.43 10.51 -0.88
N GLN A 44 -14.55 10.22 -1.58
CA GLN A 44 -14.51 9.36 -2.76
C GLN A 44 -13.61 9.91 -3.87
N ALA A 45 -13.63 11.23 -4.11
CA ALA A 45 -12.74 11.86 -5.09
C ALA A 45 -11.27 11.72 -4.68
N MET A 46 -10.95 11.92 -3.39
CA MET A 46 -9.60 11.76 -2.86
C MET A 46 -9.11 10.31 -2.94
N LEU A 47 -9.97 9.34 -2.58
CA LEU A 47 -9.64 7.92 -2.70
C LEU A 47 -9.42 7.50 -4.15
N SER A 48 -10.25 7.97 -5.08
CA SER A 48 -10.12 7.69 -6.51
C SER A 48 -8.82 8.25 -7.08
N GLN A 49 -8.47 9.49 -6.74
CA GLN A 49 -7.22 10.11 -7.16
C GLN A 49 -6.00 9.31 -6.67
N ALA A 50 -6.01 8.91 -5.40
CA ALA A 50 -4.94 8.10 -4.83
C ALA A 50 -4.88 6.71 -5.47
N GLY A 51 -6.03 6.08 -5.72
CA GLY A 51 -6.14 4.80 -6.42
C GLY A 51 -5.57 4.86 -7.84
N THR A 52 -5.83 5.93 -8.57
CA THR A 52 -5.25 6.16 -9.91
C THR A 52 -3.72 6.23 -9.84
N ALA A 53 -3.16 6.98 -8.89
CA ALA A 53 -1.71 7.03 -8.68
C ALA A 53 -1.13 5.66 -8.33
N SER A 54 -1.83 4.89 -7.47
CA SER A 54 -1.43 3.52 -7.11
C SER A 54 -1.43 2.59 -8.32
N GLY A 55 -2.48 2.64 -9.15
CA GLY A 55 -2.61 1.85 -10.38
C GLY A 55 -1.54 2.20 -11.42
N ALA A 56 -1.09 3.47 -11.46
CA ALA A 56 0.03 3.92 -12.28
C ALA A 56 1.42 3.53 -11.72
N GLY A 57 1.48 2.74 -10.65
CA GLY A 57 2.73 2.34 -10.00
C GLY A 57 3.36 3.40 -9.08
N GLN A 58 2.73 4.56 -8.93
CA GLN A 58 3.21 5.67 -8.10
C GLN A 58 2.81 5.46 -6.63
N LYS A 59 3.28 4.36 -6.03
CA LYS A 59 2.83 3.90 -4.71
C LYS A 59 3.04 4.92 -3.59
N GLU A 60 4.18 5.61 -3.56
CA GLU A 60 4.45 6.62 -2.53
C GLU A 60 3.59 7.88 -2.70
N GLN A 61 3.30 8.27 -3.93
CA GLN A 61 2.36 9.36 -4.20
C GLN A 61 0.94 8.97 -3.76
N ALA A 62 0.51 7.76 -4.06
CA ALA A 62 -0.78 7.24 -3.60
C ALA A 62 -0.89 7.28 -2.07
N VAL A 63 0.14 6.81 -1.37
CA VAL A 63 0.20 6.86 0.11
C VAL A 63 0.09 8.30 0.62
N THR A 64 0.75 9.25 -0.04
CA THR A 64 0.66 10.66 0.33
C THR A 64 -0.78 11.20 0.17
N LEU A 65 -1.44 10.87 -0.93
CA LEU A 65 -2.83 11.26 -1.20
C LEU A 65 -3.80 10.61 -0.21
N TRP A 66 -3.64 9.34 0.13
CA TRP A 66 -4.45 8.69 1.16
C TRP A 66 -4.24 9.30 2.55
N LYS A 67 -3.01 9.68 2.90
CA LYS A 67 -2.75 10.42 4.16
C LYS A 67 -3.49 11.75 4.19
N GLN A 68 -3.53 12.48 3.09
CA GLN A 68 -4.33 13.70 2.99
C GLN A 68 -5.83 13.41 3.16
N ALA A 69 -6.33 12.33 2.57
CA ALA A 69 -7.71 11.87 2.77
C ALA A 69 -7.99 11.51 4.23
N ALA A 70 -7.07 10.81 4.91
CA ALA A 70 -7.18 10.46 6.32
C ALA A 70 -7.24 11.69 7.24
N VAL A 71 -6.45 12.73 6.94
CA VAL A 71 -6.50 14.00 7.67
C VAL A 71 -7.83 14.72 7.41
N ALA A 72 -8.30 14.71 6.17
CA ALA A 72 -9.56 15.37 5.80
C ALA A 72 -10.80 14.66 6.35
N TYR A 73 -10.73 13.32 6.51
CA TYR A 73 -11.81 12.44 6.94
C TYR A 73 -11.33 11.47 8.03
N PRO A 74 -11.03 11.96 9.25
CA PRO A 74 -10.34 11.18 10.28
C PRO A 74 -11.15 9.99 10.80
N ALA A 75 -12.48 10.02 10.68
CA ALA A 75 -13.35 8.92 11.10
C ALA A 75 -13.43 7.78 10.08
N ASP A 76 -12.97 8.00 8.85
CA ASP A 76 -13.07 6.98 7.82
C ASP A 76 -11.86 6.04 7.84
N LYS A 77 -12.11 4.75 7.74
CA LYS A 77 -11.08 3.71 7.75
C LYS A 77 -10.41 3.49 6.39
N ALA A 78 -11.09 3.83 5.28
CA ALA A 78 -10.67 3.47 3.93
C ALA A 78 -9.30 4.02 3.54
N PRO A 79 -8.91 5.27 3.85
CA PRO A 79 -7.57 5.75 3.57
C PRO A 79 -6.49 4.91 4.25
N TRP A 80 -6.68 4.58 5.53
CA TRP A 80 -5.74 3.78 6.32
C TRP A 80 -5.61 2.37 5.80
N LEU A 81 -6.73 1.76 5.38
CA LEU A 81 -6.75 0.43 4.81
C LEU A 81 -5.94 0.37 3.50
N ASN A 82 -6.13 1.34 2.61
CA ASN A 82 -5.38 1.42 1.37
C ASN A 82 -3.87 1.60 1.61
N ILE A 83 -3.49 2.41 2.62
CA ILE A 83 -2.08 2.56 3.00
C ILE A 83 -1.54 1.23 3.52
N ALA A 84 -2.25 0.56 4.43
CA ALA A 84 -1.85 -0.72 5.01
C ALA A 84 -1.60 -1.79 3.92
N GLN A 85 -2.52 -1.92 2.97
CA GLN A 85 -2.39 -2.83 1.84
C GLN A 85 -1.17 -2.49 0.97
N THR A 86 -0.99 -1.22 0.63
CA THR A 86 0.14 -0.77 -0.19
C THR A 86 1.47 -1.04 0.49
N ARG A 87 1.57 -0.81 1.81
CA ARG A 87 2.76 -1.12 2.60
C ARG A 87 3.02 -2.62 2.70
N TYR A 88 1.96 -3.42 2.85
CA TYR A 88 2.06 -4.87 2.83
C TYR A 88 2.60 -5.39 1.49
N GLU A 89 2.04 -4.94 0.36
CA GLU A 89 2.48 -5.30 -0.99
C GLU A 89 3.94 -4.90 -1.26
N ALA A 90 4.38 -3.79 -0.68
CA ALA A 90 5.77 -3.34 -0.76
C ALA A 90 6.73 -4.09 0.17
N GLY A 91 6.24 -5.07 0.95
CA GLY A 91 7.05 -5.80 1.94
C GLY A 91 7.42 -4.97 3.18
N GLN A 92 6.82 -3.79 3.34
CA GLN A 92 7.01 -2.90 4.47
C GLN A 92 6.06 -3.30 5.62
N TYR A 93 6.28 -4.50 6.15
CA TYR A 93 5.35 -5.14 7.08
C TYR A 93 5.15 -4.37 8.38
N GLY A 94 6.16 -3.67 8.89
CA GLY A 94 6.03 -2.82 10.08
C GLY A 94 5.04 -1.68 9.84
N ASP A 95 5.20 -0.96 8.73
CA ASP A 95 4.28 0.12 8.35
C ASP A 95 2.87 -0.40 8.04
N ALA A 96 2.77 -1.58 7.42
CA ALA A 96 1.49 -2.23 7.17
C ALA A 96 0.72 -2.48 8.47
N ILE A 97 1.39 -2.99 9.51
CA ILE A 97 0.79 -3.22 10.83
C ILE A 97 0.29 -1.91 11.44
N ILE A 98 1.13 -0.86 11.45
CA ILE A 98 0.77 0.44 12.05
C ILE A 98 -0.49 1.00 11.38
N ASN A 99 -0.55 1.00 10.04
CA ASN A 99 -1.71 1.53 9.33
C ASN A 99 -2.96 0.63 9.46
N ALA A 100 -2.79 -0.69 9.55
CA ALA A 100 -3.89 -1.60 9.81
C ALA A 100 -4.46 -1.43 11.24
N GLN A 101 -3.64 -1.11 12.23
CA GLN A 101 -4.11 -0.74 13.57
C GLN A 101 -4.96 0.53 13.54
N GLU A 102 -4.62 1.53 12.71
CA GLU A 102 -5.45 2.72 12.50
C GLU A 102 -6.84 2.38 11.91
N VAL A 103 -6.92 1.33 11.10
CA VAL A 103 -8.21 0.80 10.63
C VAL A 103 -9.01 0.24 11.81
N LEU A 104 -8.39 -0.58 12.67
CA LEU A 104 -9.06 -1.22 13.81
C LEU A 104 -9.50 -0.24 14.89
N VAL A 105 -8.87 0.93 15.01
CA VAL A 105 -9.35 2.04 15.86
C VAL A 105 -10.74 2.51 15.41
N ARG A 106 -11.03 2.45 14.09
CA ARG A 106 -12.29 2.91 13.50
C ARG A 106 -13.30 1.78 13.30
N ASP A 107 -12.82 0.61 13.01
CA ASP A 107 -13.61 -0.62 12.85
C ASP A 107 -12.86 -1.81 13.46
N PRO A 108 -13.11 -2.11 14.75
CA PRO A 108 -12.42 -3.18 15.47
C PRO A 108 -12.60 -4.58 14.85
N ASN A 109 -13.62 -4.76 14.02
CA ASN A 109 -13.95 -6.05 13.41
C ASN A 109 -13.50 -6.15 11.94
N ASP A 110 -12.70 -5.20 11.45
CA ASP A 110 -12.21 -5.25 10.07
C ASP A 110 -11.32 -6.47 9.84
N THR A 111 -11.85 -7.42 9.08
CA THR A 111 -11.19 -8.70 8.81
C THR A 111 -9.90 -8.53 8.02
N LEU A 112 -9.89 -7.58 7.07
CA LEU A 112 -8.73 -7.34 6.22
C LEU A 112 -7.58 -6.71 7.02
N ALA A 113 -7.87 -5.75 7.89
CA ALA A 113 -6.88 -5.16 8.78
C ALA A 113 -6.27 -6.20 9.73
N ASN A 114 -7.13 -7.03 10.36
CA ASN A 114 -6.67 -8.13 11.19
C ASN A 114 -5.79 -9.13 10.41
N SER A 115 -6.14 -9.44 9.18
CA SER A 115 -5.35 -10.33 8.31
C SER A 115 -3.99 -9.73 7.95
N ILE A 116 -3.96 -8.43 7.62
CA ILE A 116 -2.70 -7.72 7.35
C ILE A 116 -1.78 -7.76 8.56
N ILE A 117 -2.31 -7.50 9.76
CA ILE A 117 -1.53 -7.54 11.00
C ILE A 117 -0.98 -8.94 11.24
N ALA A 118 -1.82 -9.96 11.16
CA ALA A 118 -1.43 -11.34 11.42
C ALA A 118 -0.31 -11.80 10.46
N ILE A 119 -0.52 -11.65 9.15
CA ILE A 119 0.44 -12.13 8.16
C ILE A 119 1.72 -11.29 8.18
N SER A 120 1.62 -9.97 8.33
CA SER A 120 2.79 -9.10 8.43
C SER A 120 3.62 -9.42 9.66
N GLY A 121 2.99 -9.65 10.80
CA GLY A 121 3.66 -10.05 12.04
C GLY A 121 4.40 -11.38 11.90
N LEU A 122 3.77 -12.39 11.28
CA LEU A 122 4.42 -13.67 11.00
C LEU A 122 5.63 -13.51 10.07
N ARG A 123 5.53 -12.71 9.02
CA ARG A 123 6.65 -12.45 8.10
C ARG A 123 7.81 -11.74 8.79
N LEU A 124 7.54 -10.75 9.63
CA LEU A 124 8.57 -10.07 10.43
C LEU A 124 9.23 -11.04 11.41
N SER A 125 8.45 -11.82 12.14
CA SER A 125 8.94 -12.80 13.11
C SER A 125 9.82 -13.86 12.43
N THR A 126 9.37 -14.41 11.32
CA THR A 126 10.13 -15.42 10.55
C THR A 126 11.47 -14.85 10.07
N ARG A 127 11.48 -13.61 9.58
CA ARG A 127 12.70 -12.93 9.13
C ARG A 127 13.67 -12.74 10.31
N SER A 128 13.18 -12.22 11.43
CA SER A 128 14.01 -11.98 12.62
C SER A 128 14.58 -13.27 13.20
N LEU A 129 13.79 -14.35 13.26
CA LEU A 129 14.27 -15.65 13.71
C LEU A 129 15.33 -16.23 12.77
N SER A 130 15.17 -16.05 11.47
CA SER A 130 16.19 -16.45 10.48
C SER A 130 17.50 -15.68 10.68
N ASP A 131 17.42 -14.39 10.93
CA ASP A 131 18.59 -13.55 11.19
C ASP A 131 19.30 -13.96 12.47
N LEU A 132 18.57 -14.20 13.56
CA LEU A 132 19.11 -14.71 14.82
C LEU A 132 19.77 -16.08 14.66
N SER A 133 19.16 -16.97 13.88
CA SER A 133 19.72 -18.29 13.58
C SER A 133 21.05 -18.19 12.84
N ARG A 134 21.14 -17.30 11.85
CA ARG A 134 22.41 -17.07 11.10
C ARG A 134 23.51 -16.51 11.97
N GLN A 135 23.17 -15.74 12.99
CA GLN A 135 24.09 -15.18 13.97
C GLN A 135 24.45 -16.15 15.10
N ASN A 136 23.93 -17.37 15.06
CA ASN A 136 24.02 -18.39 16.13
C ASN A 136 23.50 -17.90 17.50
N ASN A 137 22.60 -16.90 17.49
CA ASN A 137 21.99 -16.31 18.69
C ASN A 137 20.60 -16.84 19.00
N LEU A 138 20.11 -17.82 18.23
CA LEU A 138 18.82 -18.47 18.50
C LEU A 138 18.98 -19.58 19.54
N SER A 139 19.05 -19.20 20.82
CA SER A 139 19.27 -20.11 21.94
C SER A 139 18.43 -19.74 23.14
N GLY A 140 18.40 -20.58 24.17
CA GLY A 140 17.75 -20.31 25.45
C GLY A 140 16.26 -19.97 25.31
N SER A 141 15.83 -18.96 26.05
CA SER A 141 14.43 -18.53 26.14
C SER A 141 13.80 -18.14 24.80
N ILE A 142 14.56 -17.49 23.91
CA ILE A 142 14.07 -17.06 22.59
C ILE A 142 13.64 -18.26 21.76
N ARG A 143 14.42 -19.36 21.77
CA ARG A 143 14.06 -20.58 21.07
C ARG A 143 12.81 -21.20 21.64
N THR A 144 12.74 -21.34 22.97
CA THR A 144 11.59 -21.96 23.65
C THR A 144 10.31 -21.17 23.39
N GLU A 145 10.33 -19.85 23.58
CA GLU A 145 9.19 -18.99 23.33
C GLU A 145 8.70 -19.03 21.88
N SER A 146 9.66 -19.03 20.92
CA SER A 146 9.32 -19.15 19.51
C SER A 146 8.65 -20.49 19.17
N GLN A 147 9.08 -21.58 19.81
CA GLN A 147 8.47 -22.89 19.66
C GLN A 147 7.07 -22.94 20.26
N ASP A 148 6.88 -22.34 21.42
CA ASP A 148 5.56 -22.25 22.08
C ASP A 148 4.58 -21.42 21.26
N LEU A 149 5.00 -20.26 20.74
CA LEU A 149 4.20 -19.45 19.85
C LEU A 149 3.85 -20.18 18.54
N ALA A 150 4.80 -20.92 17.96
CA ALA A 150 4.54 -21.73 16.77
C ALA A 150 3.53 -22.85 17.04
N LYS A 151 3.54 -23.45 18.24
CA LYS A 151 2.56 -24.44 18.67
C LYS A 151 1.17 -23.81 18.79
N LEU A 152 1.04 -22.67 19.49
CA LEU A 152 -0.22 -21.95 19.64
C LEU A 152 -0.79 -21.55 18.28
N LEU A 153 0.06 -21.12 17.34
CA LEU A 153 -0.35 -20.78 15.99
C LEU A 153 -0.95 -21.98 15.25
N ARG A 154 -0.30 -23.16 15.31
CA ARG A 154 -0.83 -24.39 14.70
C ARG A 154 -2.17 -24.78 15.31
N GLU A 155 -2.29 -24.70 16.63
CA GLU A 155 -3.53 -24.99 17.33
C GLU A 155 -4.65 -24.04 16.88
N SER A 156 -4.36 -22.75 16.73
CA SER A 156 -5.34 -21.75 16.26
C SER A 156 -5.78 -21.96 14.80
N LEU A 157 -4.91 -22.54 13.98
CA LEU A 157 -5.22 -22.91 12.60
C LEU A 157 -5.92 -24.28 12.46
N GLY A 158 -6.14 -24.97 13.58
CA GLY A 158 -6.77 -26.30 13.59
C GLY A 158 -5.86 -27.42 13.07
N GLU A 159 -4.54 -27.15 12.93
CA GLU A 159 -3.58 -28.17 12.55
C GLU A 159 -3.25 -29.06 13.75
N THR A 160 -3.86 -30.23 13.83
CA THR A 160 -3.39 -31.32 14.69
C THR A 160 -2.14 -31.92 14.06
N VAL A 161 -0.98 -31.64 14.64
CA VAL A 161 0.25 -32.30 14.21
C VAL A 161 0.15 -33.78 14.54
N LEU A 162 -0.22 -34.57 13.54
CA LEU A 162 0.13 -36.00 13.54
C LEU A 162 1.65 -36.06 13.34
N VAL A 163 2.40 -35.99 14.45
CA VAL A 163 3.80 -36.39 14.43
C VAL A 163 3.82 -37.87 14.10
N PRO A 164 4.32 -38.31 12.93
CA PRO A 164 4.57 -39.71 12.72
C PRO A 164 5.49 -40.19 13.88
N PRO A 165 5.20 -41.29 14.55
CA PRO A 165 6.12 -41.78 15.56
C PRO A 165 7.50 -41.87 14.94
N ALA A 166 8.51 -41.30 15.61
CA ALA A 166 9.89 -41.35 15.16
C ALA A 166 10.18 -42.78 14.75
N ALA A 167 10.51 -42.99 13.47
CA ALA A 167 10.84 -44.30 12.98
C ALA A 167 11.97 -44.84 13.85
N ALA A 168 11.69 -45.94 14.55
CA ALA A 168 12.68 -46.62 15.36
C ALA A 168 13.94 -46.83 14.48
N PRO A 169 15.16 -46.66 15.01
CA PRO A 169 16.37 -46.82 14.23
C PRO A 169 16.37 -48.19 13.59
N SER A 170 16.28 -48.22 12.27
CA SER A 170 16.38 -49.44 11.49
C SER A 170 17.76 -50.05 11.72
N PRO A 171 17.90 -51.37 12.01
CA PRO A 171 19.21 -51.96 12.18
C PRO A 171 20.03 -51.76 10.91
N ALA A 172 21.26 -51.33 11.09
CA ALA A 172 22.24 -51.10 10.01
C ALA A 172 22.36 -52.33 9.13
N ALA A 173 21.86 -52.28 7.91
CA ALA A 173 22.16 -53.24 6.85
C ALA A 173 23.52 -52.93 6.25
N ALA A 174 24.38 -53.93 6.21
CA ALA A 174 25.74 -53.95 5.69
C ALA A 174 25.83 -53.50 4.21
N PRO A 175 26.98 -53.05 3.74
CA PRO A 175 27.13 -52.44 2.42
C PRO A 175 27.16 -53.50 1.30
N ALA A 176 26.18 -53.47 0.42
CA ALA A 176 26.23 -54.14 -0.86
C ALA A 176 26.82 -53.21 -1.92
N ARG A 177 28.00 -53.59 -2.42
CA ARG A 177 28.63 -53.04 -3.64
C ARG A 177 27.77 -53.36 -4.86
N GLY A 178 27.53 -52.40 -5.73
CA GLY A 178 27.04 -52.73 -7.07
C GLY A 178 26.58 -51.58 -7.93
N LYS A 179 27.49 -51.08 -8.74
CA LYS A 179 27.38 -50.64 -10.15
C LYS A 179 26.45 -49.48 -10.57
N VAL A 180 27.15 -48.53 -11.11
CA VAL A 180 26.90 -47.48 -12.09
C VAL A 180 25.79 -47.77 -13.09
N ALA A 181 24.88 -46.83 -13.28
CA ALA A 181 24.37 -46.45 -14.60
C ALA A 181 23.79 -45.04 -14.58
N ALA A 182 24.40 -44.19 -15.36
CA ALA A 182 23.92 -42.85 -15.68
C ALA A 182 22.64 -42.92 -16.53
N LYS A 183 21.64 -42.10 -16.23
CA LYS A 183 20.72 -41.65 -17.28
C LYS A 183 20.20 -40.24 -16.99
N LYS A 184 20.58 -39.37 -17.88
CA LYS A 184 20.29 -37.98 -18.08
C LYS A 184 18.85 -37.84 -18.64
N ALA A 185 18.03 -37.03 -18.00
CA ALA A 185 16.89 -36.30 -18.60
C ALA A 185 16.44 -35.31 -17.53
N GLY A 186 16.55 -34.04 -17.64
CA GLY A 186 16.02 -33.06 -18.51
C GLY A 186 14.54 -32.78 -18.17
N GLY A 187 14.28 -31.86 -17.19
CA GLY A 187 12.94 -31.44 -16.92
C GLY A 187 12.98 -30.10 -16.14
N LYS A 188 13.05 -29.02 -16.89
CA LYS A 188 13.01 -27.65 -16.40
C LYS A 188 11.56 -27.32 -16.09
N ALA A 189 11.13 -27.48 -14.85
CA ALA A 189 9.87 -26.94 -14.38
C ALA A 189 10.12 -25.52 -13.87
N LYS A 190 9.75 -24.55 -14.69
CA LYS A 190 9.65 -23.13 -14.37
C LYS A 190 8.46 -22.98 -13.42
N ALA A 191 8.72 -22.85 -12.13
CA ALA A 191 7.72 -22.42 -11.18
C ALA A 191 7.46 -20.94 -11.44
N GLU A 192 6.35 -20.66 -12.06
CA GLU A 192 5.75 -19.34 -12.18
C GLU A 192 5.10 -19.05 -10.84
N GLU A 193 5.84 -18.40 -9.93
CA GLU A 193 5.26 -17.78 -8.74
C GLU A 193 4.42 -16.60 -9.21
N ALA A 194 3.15 -16.88 -9.51
CA ALA A 194 2.14 -15.86 -9.51
C ALA A 194 2.00 -15.36 -8.07
N SER A 195 2.53 -14.18 -7.78
CA SER A 195 2.32 -13.46 -6.54
C SER A 195 0.84 -13.06 -6.47
N ALA A 196 -0.03 -14.00 -6.18
CA ALA A 196 -1.42 -13.72 -5.85
C ALA A 196 -1.42 -13.03 -4.49
N ASN A 197 -2.00 -11.82 -4.42
CA ASN A 197 -2.20 -11.13 -3.16
C ASN A 197 -3.13 -11.98 -2.28
N PRO A 198 -2.70 -12.47 -1.10
CA PRO A 198 -3.49 -13.37 -0.27
C PRO A 198 -4.78 -12.73 0.26
N PHE A 199 -4.97 -11.43 0.06
CA PHE A 199 -6.14 -10.70 0.55
C PHE A 199 -7.23 -10.46 -0.51
N ASP A 200 -7.06 -10.92 -1.75
CA ASP A 200 -8.05 -10.65 -2.80
C ASP A 200 -9.42 -11.28 -2.52
N ALA A 201 -9.45 -12.35 -1.75
CA ALA A 201 -10.67 -13.03 -1.33
C ALA A 201 -11.43 -12.33 -0.18
N LEU A 202 -10.85 -11.28 0.42
CA LEU A 202 -11.43 -10.58 1.58
C LEU A 202 -12.04 -9.21 1.24
N LYS A 203 -12.07 -8.86 -0.04
CA LYS A 203 -12.68 -7.62 -0.57
C LYS A 203 -14.15 -7.86 -1.00
#